data_ede70b37290be4c1fc132069053079e4
#
_entry.id   ede70b37290be4c1fc132069053079e4
#
_cell.length_a   1.000
_cell.length_b   1.000
_cell.length_c   1.000
_cell.angle_alpha   90.00
_cell.angle_beta   90.00
_cell.angle_gamma   90.00
#
_symmetry.space_group_name_H-M   'P 1'
#
loop_
_entity.id
_entity.type
_entity.pdbx_description
1 polymer ?
#
loop_
_entity_poly.entity_id
_entity_poly.type
_entity_poly.pdbx_seq_one_letter_code
_entity_poly.pdbx_strand_id
1 'polypeptide(L)'
;MLEGRLEPPKASPLPYSPRNRKNAVSQQQEIDLAADGAEPAARPLADRMRPASLDEYVGQTHILGPDKPLTRALAAGRIHSMILWGPPGTGKTTLARLLAARVDMRFVQISAVMAGVKDIRAAVAEAQKTQQTTGQGTLLFVDEVHRFNKAQQDGLLPYVEDGTVVLVGATTENPSFEVNNALLSRTRTYVLRALDAEAIRSLIDRALNDADRGLAGLGVTMDAALRDQLAARSDGDARRALNLLELAADIAAGTEDRTITQAELEEVLSAGLRRFDKGGDYFYDQMSALHKSVRGTDPDAALYWLSRMLEAGADPRYVARRITRMASEDIGNADPRALRIALDAWETYERLGSPEGELAIAQAAAYMACAPKSNAVYKAFNAAWADAKNRGSLEVPMHIRNAPTRLMKDLGYSDGYRYAHNEDDAYAAGETYLPEALVGTRYYEPAPRGLEIKIGEKLARLRERDATHAPRQTRSHPEGDDGGSGN
;
A
#
# COMPACT_ATOMS: atom_id res chain seq x y z
N MET A 1 61.54 19.16 -18.33
CA MET A 1 61.23 20.58 -18.60
C MET A 1 59.78 20.68 -19.01
N LEU A 2 59.05 21.46 -18.26
CA LEU A 2 57.71 22.03 -18.48
C LEU A 2 56.51 21.09 -18.34
N GLU A 3 56.09 21.03 -17.09
CA GLU A 3 54.72 20.78 -16.65
C GLU A 3 53.80 21.91 -17.05
N GLY A 4 52.71 21.63 -17.74
CA GLY A 4 51.61 22.55 -18.02
C GLY A 4 50.32 22.05 -17.37
N ARG A 5 50.00 22.48 -16.14
CA ARG A 5 48.68 22.32 -15.54
C ARG A 5 47.67 23.21 -16.25
N LEU A 6 46.64 22.61 -16.82
CA LEU A 6 45.44 23.30 -17.31
C LEU A 6 44.43 23.34 -16.16
N GLU A 7 44.13 24.54 -15.67
CA GLU A 7 42.99 24.79 -14.75
C GLU A 7 41.67 24.78 -15.53
N PRO A 8 40.58 24.25 -14.95
CA PRO A 8 39.26 24.31 -15.57
C PRO A 8 38.66 25.73 -15.42
N PRO A 9 37.81 26.16 -16.39
CA PRO A 9 37.25 27.50 -16.41
C PRO A 9 36.20 27.66 -15.29
N LYS A 10 36.26 28.78 -14.58
CA LYS A 10 35.30 29.23 -13.56
C LYS A 10 33.97 29.57 -14.23
N ALA A 11 32.91 28.82 -13.86
CA ALA A 11 31.55 29.16 -14.20
C ALA A 11 31.06 30.35 -13.39
N SER A 12 30.66 31.43 -14.05
CA SER A 12 30.01 32.60 -13.46
C SER A 12 28.54 32.23 -13.08
N PRO A 13 28.04 32.70 -11.93
CA PRO A 13 26.66 32.48 -11.57
C PRO A 13 25.73 33.42 -12.34
N LEU A 14 24.72 32.86 -13.00
CA LEU A 14 23.60 33.60 -13.58
C LEU A 14 22.74 34.24 -12.47
N PRO A 15 22.18 35.42 -12.68
CA PRO A 15 21.40 36.11 -11.65
C PRO A 15 20.06 35.45 -11.41
N TYR A 16 19.79 35.10 -10.17
CA TYR A 16 18.50 34.57 -9.67
C TYR A 16 17.47 35.71 -9.70
N SER A 17 16.44 35.57 -10.55
CA SER A 17 15.30 36.50 -10.59
C SER A 17 14.11 35.88 -9.85
N PRO A 18 13.59 36.52 -8.78
CA PRO A 18 12.41 36.03 -8.07
C PRO A 18 11.12 36.59 -8.70
N ARG A 19 10.67 36.03 -9.83
CA ARG A 19 9.34 36.36 -10.37
C ARG A 19 8.65 35.09 -10.86
N ASN A 20 7.46 34.85 -10.34
CA ASN A 20 6.38 33.93 -10.67
C ASN A 20 6.13 32.76 -9.73
N ARG A 21 5.65 33.07 -8.52
CA ARG A 21 4.90 32.12 -7.68
C ARG A 21 3.46 32.57 -7.37
N LYS A 22 2.93 33.53 -8.08
CA LYS A 22 1.53 33.97 -7.86
C LYS A 22 0.51 33.36 -8.86
N ASN A 23 0.95 32.60 -9.87
CA ASN A 23 0.07 32.14 -10.94
C ASN A 23 -0.33 30.65 -10.87
N ALA A 24 0.12 29.88 -9.87
CA ALA A 24 -0.23 28.46 -9.83
C ALA A 24 -1.67 28.17 -9.36
N VAL A 25 -2.24 29.02 -8.51
CA VAL A 25 -3.63 28.87 -8.02
C VAL A 25 -4.64 29.37 -9.04
N SER A 26 -4.28 30.41 -9.83
CA SER A 26 -5.16 30.92 -10.90
C SER A 26 -5.19 30.00 -12.13
N GLN A 27 -4.11 29.25 -12.41
CA GLN A 27 -4.08 28.29 -13.53
C GLN A 27 -4.93 27.04 -13.29
N GLN A 28 -5.07 26.59 -12.04
CA GLN A 28 -5.92 25.43 -11.73
C GLN A 28 -7.42 25.79 -11.82
N GLN A 29 -7.79 27.02 -11.42
CA GLN A 29 -9.15 27.54 -11.62
C GLN A 29 -9.45 27.83 -13.10
N GLU A 30 -8.45 28.29 -13.88
CA GLU A 30 -8.57 28.47 -15.32
C GLU A 30 -8.61 27.11 -16.07
N ILE A 31 -7.93 26.06 -15.56
CA ILE A 31 -8.00 24.72 -16.15
C ILE A 31 -9.38 24.06 -15.89
N ASP A 32 -9.98 24.25 -14.70
CA ASP A 32 -11.33 23.74 -14.42
C ASP A 32 -12.41 24.55 -15.18
N LEU A 33 -12.23 25.86 -15.35
CA LEU A 33 -13.11 26.71 -16.18
C LEU A 33 -12.87 26.48 -17.70
N ALA A 34 -11.65 26.16 -18.12
CA ALA A 34 -11.34 25.77 -19.50
C ALA A 34 -11.84 24.36 -19.83
N ALA A 35 -11.95 23.47 -18.84
CA ALA A 35 -12.55 22.14 -19.04
C ALA A 35 -14.05 22.23 -19.34
N ASP A 36 -14.77 23.24 -18.81
CA ASP A 36 -16.19 23.47 -19.15
C ASP A 36 -16.40 24.13 -20.51
N GLY A 37 -15.34 24.69 -21.13
CA GLY A 37 -15.40 25.36 -22.44
C GLY A 37 -14.80 24.54 -23.61
N ALA A 38 -14.24 23.37 -23.38
CA ALA A 38 -13.76 22.52 -24.46
C ALA A 38 -14.94 21.87 -25.21
N GLU A 39 -14.89 21.84 -26.54
CA GLU A 39 -15.89 21.13 -27.34
C GLU A 39 -16.04 19.68 -26.83
N PRO A 40 -17.27 19.13 -26.77
CA PRO A 40 -17.54 17.79 -26.25
C PRO A 40 -16.64 16.69 -26.84
N ALA A 41 -16.29 16.81 -28.11
CA ALA A 41 -15.44 15.86 -28.84
C ALA A 41 -13.97 15.85 -28.40
N ALA A 42 -13.48 16.85 -27.68
CA ALA A 42 -12.10 16.93 -27.20
C ALA A 42 -11.87 16.27 -25.83
N ARG A 43 -12.93 15.85 -25.15
CA ARG A 43 -12.82 15.17 -23.85
C ARG A 43 -12.84 13.65 -24.03
N PRO A 44 -12.07 12.87 -23.21
CA PRO A 44 -12.10 11.40 -23.26
C PRO A 44 -13.52 10.85 -23.07
N LEU A 45 -13.86 9.77 -23.74
CA LEU A 45 -15.17 9.13 -23.66
C LEU A 45 -15.58 8.80 -22.23
N ALA A 46 -14.65 8.32 -21.41
CA ALA A 46 -14.88 8.03 -19.99
C ALA A 46 -15.33 9.27 -19.18
N ASP A 47 -14.95 10.46 -19.61
CA ASP A 47 -15.37 11.72 -18.97
C ASP A 47 -16.72 12.19 -19.52
N ARG A 48 -16.92 12.11 -20.85
CA ARG A 48 -18.18 12.46 -21.52
C ARG A 48 -19.35 11.58 -21.06
N MET A 49 -19.09 10.28 -20.86
CA MET A 49 -20.08 9.28 -20.44
C MET A 49 -20.31 9.24 -18.93
N ARG A 50 -19.80 10.21 -18.16
CA ARG A 50 -20.10 10.28 -16.72
C ARG A 50 -21.61 10.41 -16.51
N PRO A 51 -22.22 9.60 -15.63
CA PRO A 51 -23.61 9.74 -15.24
C PRO A 51 -23.96 11.18 -14.83
N ALA A 52 -25.04 11.72 -15.38
CA ALA A 52 -25.58 13.02 -15.03
C ALA A 52 -26.58 12.96 -13.85
N SER A 53 -27.12 11.76 -13.58
CA SER A 53 -28.04 11.50 -12.47
C SER A 53 -27.74 10.18 -11.78
N LEU A 54 -28.30 9.98 -10.58
CA LEU A 54 -28.18 8.71 -9.86
C LEU A 54 -28.85 7.54 -10.62
N ASP A 55 -29.84 7.83 -11.46
CA ASP A 55 -30.54 6.81 -12.27
C ASP A 55 -29.64 6.28 -13.40
N GLU A 56 -28.71 7.10 -13.88
CA GLU A 56 -27.69 6.67 -14.85
C GLU A 56 -26.52 5.92 -14.20
N TYR A 57 -26.39 5.99 -12.87
CA TYR A 57 -25.27 5.40 -12.14
C TYR A 57 -25.46 3.89 -11.99
N VAL A 58 -24.65 3.11 -12.69
CA VAL A 58 -24.76 1.65 -12.74
C VAL A 58 -24.04 0.98 -11.56
N GLY A 59 -24.58 -0.16 -11.15
CA GLY A 59 -24.01 -0.97 -10.08
C GLY A 59 -24.27 -0.42 -8.67
N GLN A 60 -23.52 -0.87 -7.70
CA GLN A 60 -23.53 -0.45 -6.29
C GLN A 60 -24.92 -0.50 -5.59
N THR A 61 -25.80 -1.40 -6.00
CA THR A 61 -27.15 -1.55 -5.44
C THR A 61 -27.16 -1.84 -3.94
N HIS A 62 -26.09 -2.45 -3.43
CA HIS A 62 -25.89 -2.70 -1.99
C HIS A 62 -25.68 -1.41 -1.17
N ILE A 63 -25.34 -0.29 -1.80
CA ILE A 63 -25.19 1.05 -1.18
C ILE A 63 -26.37 1.96 -1.53
N LEU A 64 -26.80 1.94 -2.81
CA LEU A 64 -27.77 2.85 -3.38
C LEU A 64 -29.18 2.25 -3.57
N GLY A 65 -29.42 1.02 -3.14
CA GLY A 65 -30.74 0.40 -3.20
C GLY A 65 -31.79 1.18 -2.38
N PRO A 66 -33.11 1.02 -2.67
CA PRO A 66 -34.18 1.84 -2.10
C PRO A 66 -34.18 1.94 -0.58
N ASP A 67 -33.85 0.86 0.11
CA ASP A 67 -33.90 0.79 1.58
C ASP A 67 -32.53 1.04 2.25
N LYS A 68 -31.53 1.45 1.49
CA LYS A 68 -30.19 1.65 2.04
C LYS A 68 -30.07 2.98 2.80
N PRO A 69 -29.22 3.01 3.85
CA PRO A 69 -29.07 4.21 4.68
C PRO A 69 -28.71 5.47 3.90
N LEU A 70 -27.84 5.35 2.89
CA LEU A 70 -27.43 6.49 2.06
C LEU A 70 -28.62 7.02 1.24
N THR A 71 -29.35 6.13 0.58
CA THR A 71 -30.53 6.50 -0.23
C THR A 71 -31.62 7.18 0.61
N ARG A 72 -31.87 6.66 1.82
CA ARG A 72 -32.83 7.27 2.76
C ARG A 72 -32.38 8.66 3.22
N ALA A 73 -31.09 8.84 3.49
CA ALA A 73 -30.55 10.14 3.88
C ALA A 73 -30.70 11.16 2.73
N LEU A 74 -30.41 10.75 1.49
CA LEU A 74 -30.56 11.58 0.29
C LEU A 74 -32.03 11.96 0.01
N ALA A 75 -32.96 11.02 0.21
CA ALA A 75 -34.39 11.28 0.09
C ALA A 75 -34.87 12.32 1.13
N ALA A 76 -34.22 12.39 2.29
CA ALA A 76 -34.46 13.40 3.31
C ALA A 76 -33.65 14.70 3.10
N GLY A 77 -32.99 14.88 1.97
CA GLY A 77 -32.15 16.05 1.67
C GLY A 77 -30.89 16.16 2.54
N ARG A 78 -30.43 15.07 3.10
CA ARG A 78 -29.28 15.04 4.02
C ARG A 78 -28.16 14.15 3.48
N ILE A 79 -26.94 14.57 3.75
CA ILE A 79 -25.73 13.80 3.50
C ILE A 79 -24.82 13.89 4.71
N HIS A 80 -23.97 12.91 4.90
CA HIS A 80 -22.99 12.86 5.98
C HIS A 80 -21.59 12.61 5.42
N SER A 81 -20.59 12.96 6.19
CA SER A 81 -19.19 12.70 5.81
C SER A 81 -18.92 11.20 5.69
N MET A 82 -18.17 10.81 4.64
CA MET A 82 -17.96 9.42 4.30
C MET A 82 -16.61 9.17 3.63
N ILE A 83 -16.18 7.91 3.69
CA ILE A 83 -15.07 7.38 2.90
C ILE A 83 -15.64 6.40 1.86
N LEU A 84 -15.37 6.64 0.59
CA LEU A 84 -15.69 5.77 -0.52
C LEU A 84 -14.45 4.89 -0.81
N TRP A 85 -14.51 3.63 -0.43
CA TRP A 85 -13.43 2.67 -0.61
C TRP A 85 -13.78 1.67 -1.69
N GLY A 86 -12.86 1.41 -2.61
CA GLY A 86 -13.04 0.37 -3.64
C GLY A 86 -12.11 0.52 -4.83
N PRO A 87 -12.10 -0.45 -5.75
CA PRO A 87 -11.20 -0.49 -6.90
C PRO A 87 -11.30 0.76 -7.79
N PRO A 88 -10.30 1.01 -8.63
CA PRO A 88 -10.36 2.08 -9.63
C PRO A 88 -11.55 1.86 -10.58
N GLY A 89 -12.03 2.93 -11.22
CA GLY A 89 -13.11 2.87 -12.20
C GLY A 89 -14.51 2.50 -11.69
N THR A 90 -14.69 2.32 -10.37
CA THR A 90 -16.00 2.00 -9.76
C THR A 90 -16.93 3.20 -9.59
N GLY A 91 -16.49 4.40 -10.01
CA GLY A 91 -17.29 5.61 -10.00
C GLY A 91 -17.29 6.41 -8.71
N LYS A 92 -16.27 6.28 -7.81
CA LYS A 92 -16.16 7.03 -6.54
C LYS A 92 -16.34 8.54 -6.71
N THR A 93 -15.58 9.16 -7.60
CA THR A 93 -15.65 10.60 -7.89
C THR A 93 -16.99 11.00 -8.49
N THR A 94 -17.52 10.16 -9.40
CA THR A 94 -18.83 10.36 -10.02
C THR A 94 -19.95 10.33 -8.97
N LEU A 95 -19.90 9.32 -8.09
CA LEU A 95 -20.88 9.22 -7.00
C LEU A 95 -20.85 10.46 -6.10
N ALA A 96 -19.68 10.92 -5.69
CA ALA A 96 -19.55 12.11 -4.85
C ALA A 96 -20.15 13.37 -5.52
N ARG A 97 -19.94 13.56 -6.84
CA ARG A 97 -20.56 14.67 -7.61
C ARG A 97 -22.09 14.56 -7.64
N LEU A 98 -22.61 13.37 -7.92
CA LEU A 98 -24.07 13.12 -7.96
C LEU A 98 -24.70 13.32 -6.58
N LEU A 99 -24.03 12.92 -5.51
CA LEU A 99 -24.48 13.15 -4.14
C LEU A 99 -24.54 14.63 -3.82
N ALA A 100 -23.53 15.42 -4.18
CA ALA A 100 -23.50 16.86 -3.96
C ALA A 100 -24.64 17.56 -4.71
N ALA A 101 -24.83 17.22 -6.00
CA ALA A 101 -25.91 17.77 -6.81
C ALA A 101 -27.29 17.41 -6.27
N ARG A 102 -27.47 16.18 -5.75
CA ARG A 102 -28.76 15.73 -5.21
C ARG A 102 -29.22 16.50 -3.98
N VAL A 103 -28.27 16.97 -3.16
CA VAL A 103 -28.57 17.74 -1.93
C VAL A 103 -28.24 19.22 -2.06
N ASP A 104 -28.08 19.72 -3.26
CA ASP A 104 -27.76 21.12 -3.59
C ASP A 104 -26.57 21.68 -2.81
N MET A 105 -25.48 20.89 -2.74
CA MET A 105 -24.22 21.31 -2.15
C MET A 105 -23.20 21.67 -3.22
N ARG A 106 -22.39 22.68 -2.93
CA ARG A 106 -21.23 23.00 -3.75
C ARG A 106 -20.22 21.87 -3.70
N PHE A 107 -19.79 21.39 -4.87
CA PHE A 107 -18.75 20.35 -4.96
C PHE A 107 -17.37 21.00 -5.11
N VAL A 108 -16.47 20.71 -4.17
CA VAL A 108 -15.05 21.14 -4.21
C VAL A 108 -14.18 19.90 -4.18
N GLN A 109 -13.27 19.78 -5.15
CA GLN A 109 -12.39 18.61 -5.28
C GLN A 109 -10.94 18.98 -4.97
N ILE A 110 -10.29 18.13 -4.17
CA ILE A 110 -8.85 18.19 -3.89
C ILE A 110 -8.23 16.80 -4.21
N SER A 111 -7.09 16.79 -4.90
CA SER A 111 -6.28 15.58 -5.06
C SER A 111 -5.24 15.51 -3.95
N ALA A 112 -5.30 14.48 -3.11
CA ALA A 112 -4.33 14.31 -2.03
C ALA A 112 -2.89 14.05 -2.52
N VAL A 113 -2.72 13.66 -3.78
CA VAL A 113 -1.40 13.47 -4.41
C VAL A 113 -0.70 14.82 -4.63
N MET A 114 -1.45 15.88 -4.94
CA MET A 114 -0.89 17.19 -5.31
C MET A 114 -1.09 18.25 -4.23
N ALA A 115 -2.07 18.10 -3.35
CA ALA A 115 -2.48 19.12 -2.41
C ALA A 115 -1.67 19.11 -1.11
N GLY A 116 -1.36 20.31 -0.63
CA GLY A 116 -0.76 20.55 0.69
C GLY A 116 -1.76 21.13 1.70
N VAL A 117 -1.29 21.41 2.91
CA VAL A 117 -2.10 22.04 3.98
C VAL A 117 -2.68 23.39 3.54
N LYS A 118 -2.00 24.11 2.64
CA LYS A 118 -2.48 25.40 2.10
C LYS A 118 -3.73 25.23 1.26
N ASP A 119 -3.80 24.17 0.46
CA ASP A 119 -4.93 23.89 -0.43
C ASP A 119 -6.16 23.46 0.37
N ILE A 120 -5.96 22.68 1.44
CA ILE A 120 -7.02 22.35 2.39
C ILE A 120 -7.59 23.61 3.03
N ARG A 121 -6.73 24.52 3.52
CA ARG A 121 -7.19 25.79 4.11
C ARG A 121 -7.90 26.69 3.12
N ALA A 122 -7.45 26.75 1.87
CA ALA A 122 -8.08 27.51 0.82
C ALA A 122 -9.49 26.98 0.52
N ALA A 123 -9.64 25.66 0.37
CA ALA A 123 -10.95 25.03 0.15
C ALA A 123 -11.92 25.25 1.31
N VAL A 124 -11.42 25.20 2.55
CA VAL A 124 -12.24 25.49 3.74
C VAL A 124 -12.68 26.96 3.78
N ALA A 125 -11.74 27.89 3.53
CA ALA A 125 -12.07 29.33 3.50
C ALA A 125 -13.11 29.63 2.41
N GLU A 126 -13.04 28.96 1.27
CA GLU A 126 -14.01 29.07 0.19
C GLU A 126 -15.37 28.48 0.60
N ALA A 127 -15.40 27.35 1.31
CA ALA A 127 -16.61 26.76 1.86
C ALA A 127 -17.30 27.70 2.85
N GLN A 128 -16.55 28.28 3.77
CA GLN A 128 -17.08 29.26 4.73
C GLN A 128 -17.65 30.51 4.02
N LYS A 129 -16.95 31.02 3.01
CA LYS A 129 -17.43 32.15 2.20
C LYS A 129 -18.74 31.80 1.47
N THR A 130 -18.80 30.61 0.86
CA THR A 130 -20.03 30.15 0.15
C THR A 130 -21.19 30.06 1.13
N GLN A 131 -21.01 29.45 2.29
CA GLN A 131 -22.04 29.34 3.31
C GLN A 131 -22.53 30.70 3.81
N GLN A 132 -21.61 31.66 4.01
CA GLN A 132 -21.97 33.04 4.46
C GLN A 132 -22.71 33.83 3.38
N THR A 133 -22.36 33.65 2.11
CA THR A 133 -22.93 34.47 1.00
C THR A 133 -24.20 33.89 0.43
N THR A 134 -24.31 32.57 0.31
CA THR A 134 -25.43 31.89 -0.36
C THR A 134 -26.22 30.97 0.55
N GLY A 135 -25.72 30.66 1.74
CA GLY A 135 -26.30 29.63 2.62
C GLY A 135 -26.07 28.19 2.15
N GLN A 136 -25.37 27.98 1.01
CA GLN A 136 -25.13 26.68 0.43
C GLN A 136 -24.02 25.94 1.16
N GLY A 137 -24.25 24.68 1.53
CA GLY A 137 -23.24 23.80 2.11
C GLY A 137 -22.20 23.37 1.08
N THR A 138 -21.03 22.94 1.53
CA THR A 138 -19.95 22.46 0.67
C THR A 138 -19.64 21.00 0.92
N LEU A 139 -19.63 20.18 -0.15
CA LEU A 139 -19.07 18.84 -0.15
C LEU A 139 -17.62 18.92 -0.61
N LEU A 140 -16.71 18.63 0.32
CA LEU A 140 -15.27 18.55 0.04
C LEU A 140 -14.91 17.12 -0.34
N PHE A 141 -14.63 16.90 -1.61
CA PHE A 141 -14.16 15.63 -2.13
C PHE A 141 -12.63 15.57 -2.12
N VAL A 142 -12.08 14.59 -1.41
CA VAL A 142 -10.62 14.33 -1.36
C VAL A 142 -10.32 13.03 -2.09
N ASP A 143 -9.74 13.15 -3.28
CA ASP A 143 -9.33 11.99 -4.07
C ASP A 143 -8.01 11.42 -3.53
N GLU A 144 -7.93 10.08 -3.44
CA GLU A 144 -6.80 9.33 -2.89
C GLU A 144 -6.43 9.79 -1.46
N VAL A 145 -7.43 9.91 -0.58
CA VAL A 145 -7.27 10.45 0.80
C VAL A 145 -6.18 9.77 1.61
N HIS A 146 -5.84 8.53 1.29
CA HIS A 146 -4.74 7.78 1.90
C HIS A 146 -3.35 8.40 1.65
N ARG A 147 -3.22 9.27 0.64
CA ARG A 147 -1.97 9.99 0.36
C ARG A 147 -1.73 11.17 1.30
N PHE A 148 -2.74 11.62 2.02
CA PHE A 148 -2.57 12.62 3.05
C PHE A 148 -1.83 12.04 4.26
N ASN A 149 -0.80 12.75 4.73
CA ASN A 149 -0.16 12.42 5.98
C ASN A 149 -1.09 12.72 7.19
N LYS A 150 -0.70 12.23 8.36
CA LYS A 150 -1.49 12.38 9.59
C LYS A 150 -1.86 13.84 9.90
N ALA A 151 -0.92 14.78 9.74
CA ALA A 151 -1.16 16.20 10.03
C ALA A 151 -2.16 16.84 9.04
N GLN A 152 -2.18 16.39 7.77
CA GLN A 152 -3.15 16.84 6.78
C GLN A 152 -4.55 16.27 7.07
N GLN A 153 -4.63 15.01 7.47
CA GLN A 153 -5.89 14.38 7.89
C GLN A 153 -6.43 15.03 9.16
N ASP A 154 -5.59 15.26 10.17
CA ASP A 154 -5.96 15.96 11.41
C ASP A 154 -6.43 17.40 11.13
N GLY A 155 -5.86 18.05 10.12
CA GLY A 155 -6.24 19.41 9.70
C GLY A 155 -7.67 19.51 9.13
N LEU A 156 -8.30 18.41 8.74
CA LEU A 156 -9.69 18.36 8.29
C LEU A 156 -10.69 18.21 9.44
N LEU A 157 -10.27 17.65 10.58
CA LEU A 157 -11.16 17.28 11.68
C LEU A 157 -12.06 18.42 12.19
N PRO A 158 -11.55 19.63 12.48
CA PRO A 158 -12.38 20.71 13.00
C PRO A 158 -13.54 21.05 12.06
N TYR A 159 -13.28 21.05 10.76
CA TYR A 159 -14.25 21.46 9.73
C TYR A 159 -15.27 20.37 9.38
N VAL A 160 -14.94 19.13 9.67
CA VAL A 160 -15.88 17.99 9.58
C VAL A 160 -16.76 17.95 10.84
N GLU A 161 -16.21 18.29 12.00
CA GLU A 161 -16.94 18.31 13.28
C GLU A 161 -17.94 19.44 13.37
N ASP A 162 -17.56 20.63 12.95
CA ASP A 162 -18.42 21.83 12.99
C ASP A 162 -19.40 21.91 11.80
N GLY A 163 -19.28 20.99 10.81
CA GLY A 163 -20.14 20.96 9.64
C GLY A 163 -19.82 22.02 8.59
N THR A 164 -18.69 22.72 8.68
CA THR A 164 -18.22 23.66 7.65
C THR A 164 -18.14 22.97 6.29
N VAL A 165 -17.71 21.71 6.27
CA VAL A 165 -17.69 20.86 5.08
C VAL A 165 -18.26 19.48 5.38
N VAL A 166 -18.94 18.89 4.39
CA VAL A 166 -19.20 17.45 4.35
C VAL A 166 -18.05 16.80 3.61
N LEU A 167 -17.24 16.01 4.30
CA LEU A 167 -16.10 15.33 3.72
C LEU A 167 -16.51 14.06 3.01
N VAL A 168 -16.08 13.91 1.75
CA VAL A 168 -16.14 12.63 1.02
C VAL A 168 -14.73 12.26 0.58
N GLY A 169 -14.08 11.35 1.31
CA GLY A 169 -12.78 10.81 0.94
C GLY A 169 -12.93 9.63 -0.02
N ALA A 170 -12.17 9.61 -1.10
CA ALA A 170 -12.06 8.45 -1.98
C ALA A 170 -10.71 7.77 -1.81
N THR A 171 -10.69 6.46 -1.80
CA THR A 171 -9.45 5.67 -1.70
C THR A 171 -9.60 4.30 -2.38
N THR A 172 -8.50 3.81 -2.93
CA THR A 172 -8.36 2.43 -3.38
C THR A 172 -7.75 1.54 -2.30
N GLU A 173 -7.15 2.13 -1.28
CA GLU A 173 -6.48 1.43 -0.18
C GLU A 173 -7.41 1.22 1.02
N ASN A 174 -7.16 0.18 1.82
CA ASN A 174 -7.99 -0.10 2.98
C ASN A 174 -7.91 1.05 4.02
N PRO A 175 -9.01 1.78 4.24
CA PRO A 175 -9.01 2.96 5.10
C PRO A 175 -8.65 2.67 6.56
N SER A 176 -8.80 1.43 7.03
CA SER A 176 -8.43 1.05 8.40
C SER A 176 -6.92 1.09 8.65
N PHE A 177 -6.09 1.08 7.60
CA PHE A 177 -4.64 1.16 7.71
C PHE A 177 -4.10 2.56 7.41
N GLU A 178 -4.77 3.29 6.53
CA GLU A 178 -4.23 4.51 5.92
C GLU A 178 -4.92 5.79 6.42
N VAL A 179 -6.18 5.70 6.85
CA VAL A 179 -6.92 6.83 7.39
C VAL A 179 -6.87 6.81 8.92
N ASN A 180 -6.60 7.95 9.55
CA ASN A 180 -6.50 8.01 11.00
C ASN A 180 -7.86 7.73 11.69
N ASN A 181 -7.80 7.16 12.88
CA ASN A 181 -8.99 6.76 13.64
C ASN A 181 -9.92 7.95 13.98
N ALA A 182 -9.36 9.16 14.15
CA ALA A 182 -10.15 10.34 14.45
C ALA A 182 -11.05 10.74 13.26
N LEU A 183 -10.55 10.61 12.03
CA LEU A 183 -11.34 10.88 10.82
C LEU A 183 -12.33 9.73 10.56
N LEU A 184 -11.91 8.47 10.75
CA LEU A 184 -12.79 7.30 10.59
C LEU A 184 -13.97 7.32 11.56
N SER A 185 -13.79 7.78 12.79
CA SER A 185 -14.88 7.87 13.77
C SER A 185 -15.95 8.90 13.42
N ARG A 186 -15.65 9.84 12.52
CA ARG A 186 -16.53 10.94 12.07
C ARG A 186 -17.09 10.73 10.67
N THR A 187 -16.67 9.65 10.01
CA THR A 187 -17.08 9.31 8.64
C THR A 187 -17.71 7.92 8.60
N ARG A 188 -18.56 7.68 7.62
CA ARG A 188 -19.06 6.33 7.31
C ARG A 188 -18.28 5.77 6.12
N THR A 189 -17.75 4.58 6.25
CA THR A 189 -17.10 3.89 5.13
C THR A 189 -18.13 3.14 4.30
N TYR A 190 -18.14 3.43 2.99
CA TYR A 190 -18.91 2.72 1.97
C TYR A 190 -17.95 1.97 1.05
N VAL A 191 -18.13 0.66 0.96
CA VAL A 191 -17.30 -0.19 0.11
C VAL A 191 -17.94 -0.30 -1.26
N LEU A 192 -17.31 0.30 -2.27
CA LEU A 192 -17.71 0.13 -3.68
C LEU A 192 -17.07 -1.15 -4.21
N ARG A 193 -17.87 -1.93 -4.92
CA ARG A 193 -17.42 -3.18 -5.56
C ARG A 193 -17.05 -2.92 -7.01
N ALA A 194 -16.16 -3.73 -7.55
CA ALA A 194 -15.96 -3.80 -9.00
C ALA A 194 -17.31 -4.00 -9.69
N LEU A 195 -17.51 -3.35 -10.83
CA LEU A 195 -18.74 -3.51 -11.60
C LEU A 195 -18.77 -4.92 -12.21
N ASP A 196 -19.93 -5.56 -12.22
CA ASP A 196 -20.09 -6.81 -12.92
C ASP A 196 -20.07 -6.62 -14.44
N ALA A 197 -19.92 -7.71 -15.17
CA ALA A 197 -19.82 -7.67 -16.63
C ALA A 197 -21.10 -7.10 -17.28
N GLU A 198 -22.26 -7.31 -16.68
CA GLU A 198 -23.54 -6.79 -17.17
C GLU A 198 -23.60 -5.25 -17.03
N ALA A 199 -23.18 -4.70 -15.90
CA ALA A 199 -23.09 -3.26 -15.69
C ALA A 199 -22.09 -2.59 -16.66
N ILE A 200 -20.91 -3.18 -16.87
CA ILE A 200 -19.94 -2.70 -17.86
C ILE A 200 -20.51 -2.81 -19.26
N ARG A 201 -21.17 -3.92 -19.60
CA ARG A 201 -21.82 -4.10 -20.89
C ARG A 201 -22.87 -3.01 -21.16
N SER A 202 -23.71 -2.71 -20.17
CA SER A 202 -24.69 -1.61 -20.25
C SER A 202 -24.05 -0.25 -20.53
N LEU A 203 -22.87 0.03 -19.92
CA LEU A 203 -22.11 1.26 -20.21
C LEU A 203 -21.56 1.28 -21.64
N ILE A 204 -21.03 0.17 -22.14
CA ILE A 204 -20.55 0.03 -23.51
C ILE A 204 -21.70 0.28 -24.50
N ASP A 205 -22.87 -0.37 -24.29
CA ASP A 205 -24.06 -0.21 -25.14
C ASP A 205 -24.54 1.24 -25.14
N ARG A 206 -24.57 1.89 -23.97
CA ARG A 206 -24.92 3.32 -23.88
C ARG A 206 -23.92 4.19 -24.65
N ALA A 207 -22.61 3.95 -24.48
CA ALA A 207 -21.58 4.72 -25.14
C ALA A 207 -21.64 4.61 -26.68
N LEU A 208 -21.95 3.42 -27.20
CA LEU A 208 -22.11 3.22 -28.64
C LEU A 208 -23.35 3.92 -29.23
N ASN A 209 -24.42 4.07 -28.44
CA ASN A 209 -25.71 4.58 -28.90
C ASN A 209 -26.00 6.03 -28.51
N ASP A 210 -25.25 6.65 -27.61
CA ASP A 210 -25.44 8.05 -27.18
C ASP A 210 -24.88 8.98 -28.25
N ALA A 211 -25.79 9.82 -28.82
CA ALA A 211 -25.42 10.74 -29.93
C ALA A 211 -24.70 12.01 -29.41
N ASP A 212 -24.95 12.41 -28.18
CA ASP A 212 -24.45 13.67 -27.63
C ASP A 212 -23.12 13.49 -26.90
N ARG A 213 -23.01 12.41 -26.14
CA ARG A 213 -21.86 12.14 -25.24
C ARG A 213 -21.02 10.94 -25.69
N GLY A 214 -21.60 10.05 -26.48
CA GLY A 214 -21.04 8.78 -26.88
C GLY A 214 -20.32 8.76 -28.25
N LEU A 215 -20.43 7.63 -28.90
CA LEU A 215 -19.76 7.30 -30.15
C LEU A 215 -20.73 7.16 -31.32
N ALA A 216 -22.05 7.35 -31.13
CA ALA A 216 -23.02 7.20 -32.21
C ALA A 216 -22.75 8.13 -33.40
N GLY A 217 -22.19 9.34 -33.14
CA GLY A 217 -21.77 10.26 -34.19
C GLY A 217 -20.65 9.75 -35.11
N LEU A 218 -19.86 8.78 -34.68
CA LEU A 218 -18.82 8.14 -35.49
C LEU A 218 -19.40 7.07 -36.44
N GLY A 219 -20.63 6.61 -36.21
CA GLY A 219 -21.27 5.55 -36.96
C GLY A 219 -20.61 4.19 -36.83
N VAL A 220 -19.85 3.97 -35.75
CA VAL A 220 -19.16 2.69 -35.52
C VAL A 220 -20.11 1.65 -34.92
N THR A 221 -19.92 0.39 -35.33
CA THR A 221 -20.70 -0.75 -34.82
C THR A 221 -19.78 -1.77 -34.17
N MET A 222 -20.33 -2.59 -33.28
CA MET A 222 -19.60 -3.64 -32.56
C MET A 222 -20.55 -4.80 -32.25
N ASP A 223 -20.14 -6.03 -32.56
CA ASP A 223 -20.94 -7.22 -32.29
C ASP A 223 -21.15 -7.47 -30.79
N ALA A 224 -22.28 -8.14 -30.46
CA ALA A 224 -22.64 -8.45 -29.08
C ALA A 224 -21.57 -9.25 -28.36
N ALA A 225 -20.99 -10.26 -29.01
CA ALA A 225 -19.93 -11.09 -28.44
C ALA A 225 -18.66 -10.30 -28.11
N LEU A 226 -18.28 -9.33 -28.96
CA LEU A 226 -17.11 -8.47 -28.73
C LEU A 226 -17.35 -7.51 -27.56
N ARG A 227 -18.58 -6.98 -27.41
CA ARG A 227 -18.95 -6.13 -26.26
C ARG A 227 -18.86 -6.92 -24.96
N ASP A 228 -19.32 -8.19 -24.94
CA ASP A 228 -19.19 -9.08 -23.78
C ASP A 228 -17.74 -9.39 -23.46
N GLN A 229 -16.90 -9.60 -24.48
CA GLN A 229 -15.47 -9.81 -24.31
C GLN A 229 -14.79 -8.56 -23.74
N LEU A 230 -15.09 -7.36 -24.25
CA LEU A 230 -14.57 -6.10 -23.72
C LEU A 230 -15.02 -5.89 -22.26
N ALA A 231 -16.29 -6.17 -21.93
CA ALA A 231 -16.82 -6.06 -20.59
C ALA A 231 -16.07 -6.99 -19.62
N ALA A 232 -15.86 -8.26 -19.99
CA ALA A 232 -15.13 -9.23 -19.19
C ALA A 232 -13.66 -8.86 -18.98
N ARG A 233 -12.99 -8.31 -20.03
CA ARG A 233 -11.59 -7.90 -19.98
C ARG A 233 -11.34 -6.58 -19.27
N SER A 234 -12.40 -5.83 -18.94
CA SER A 234 -12.29 -4.55 -18.23
C SER A 234 -12.17 -4.71 -16.71
N ASP A 235 -12.25 -5.92 -16.17
CA ASP A 235 -12.09 -6.27 -14.75
C ASP A 235 -12.95 -5.38 -13.81
N GLY A 236 -14.17 -4.98 -14.25
CA GLY A 236 -15.09 -4.16 -13.48
C GLY A 236 -14.73 -2.68 -13.37
N ASP A 237 -13.76 -2.21 -14.16
CA ASP A 237 -13.35 -0.80 -14.27
C ASP A 237 -14.05 -0.13 -15.46
N ALA A 238 -15.06 0.71 -15.17
CA ALA A 238 -15.81 1.47 -16.19
C ALA A 238 -14.92 2.43 -17.01
N ARG A 239 -13.95 3.07 -16.38
CA ARG A 239 -13.04 4.00 -17.07
C ARG A 239 -12.18 3.24 -18.07
N ARG A 240 -11.65 2.09 -17.66
CA ARG A 240 -10.88 1.21 -18.55
C ARG A 240 -11.72 0.73 -19.73
N ALA A 241 -12.94 0.26 -19.47
CA ALA A 241 -13.87 -0.18 -20.52
C ALA A 241 -14.12 0.90 -21.57
N LEU A 242 -14.43 2.11 -21.12
CA LEU A 242 -14.73 3.23 -22.02
C LEU A 242 -13.49 3.73 -22.79
N ASN A 243 -12.32 3.75 -22.16
CA ASN A 243 -11.08 4.13 -22.83
C ASN A 243 -10.67 3.10 -23.89
N LEU A 244 -10.82 1.79 -23.60
CA LEU A 244 -10.54 0.74 -24.60
C LEU A 244 -11.55 0.79 -25.75
N LEU A 245 -12.83 1.06 -25.44
CA LEU A 245 -13.87 1.23 -26.45
C LEU A 245 -13.60 2.44 -27.36
N GLU A 246 -13.17 3.57 -26.79
CA GLU A 246 -12.82 4.78 -27.53
C GLU A 246 -11.68 4.51 -28.52
N LEU A 247 -10.59 3.87 -28.05
CA LEU A 247 -9.47 3.50 -28.90
C LEU A 247 -9.87 2.55 -30.03
N ALA A 248 -10.68 1.53 -29.73
CA ALA A 248 -11.17 0.60 -30.75
C ALA A 248 -12.09 1.30 -31.76
N ALA A 249 -12.92 2.22 -31.30
CA ALA A 249 -13.79 3.03 -32.17
C ALA A 249 -13.00 3.99 -33.07
N ASP A 250 -11.92 4.60 -32.58
CA ASP A 250 -11.06 5.49 -33.36
C ASP A 250 -10.36 4.72 -34.49
N ILE A 251 -9.89 3.48 -34.22
CA ILE A 251 -9.31 2.61 -35.24
C ILE A 251 -10.37 2.24 -36.30
N ALA A 252 -11.55 1.77 -35.84
CA ALA A 252 -12.63 1.34 -36.73
C ALA A 252 -13.22 2.50 -37.56
N ALA A 253 -13.25 3.72 -37.03
CA ALA A 253 -13.72 4.90 -37.75
C ALA A 253 -12.87 5.23 -38.98
N GLY A 254 -11.61 4.76 -39.02
CA GLY A 254 -10.71 4.86 -40.20
C GLY A 254 -10.93 3.79 -41.28
N THR A 255 -11.80 2.79 -41.03
CA THR A 255 -12.12 1.73 -41.99
C THR A 255 -13.41 2.01 -42.74
N GLU A 256 -13.57 1.40 -43.93
CA GLU A 256 -14.82 1.58 -44.74
C GLU A 256 -16.05 1.07 -44.05
N ASP A 257 -15.96 -0.07 -43.35
CA ASP A 257 -17.09 -0.75 -42.70
C ASP A 257 -17.44 -0.16 -41.36
N ARG A 258 -16.58 0.68 -40.74
CA ARG A 258 -16.75 1.26 -39.42
C ARG A 258 -17.18 0.25 -38.35
N THR A 259 -16.70 -0.96 -38.46
CA THR A 259 -17.06 -2.05 -37.55
C THR A 259 -15.85 -2.43 -36.71
N ILE A 260 -16.01 -2.40 -35.38
CA ILE A 260 -14.99 -2.90 -34.44
C ILE A 260 -14.98 -4.42 -34.55
N THR A 261 -13.89 -4.97 -35.07
CA THR A 261 -13.68 -6.42 -35.25
C THR A 261 -12.86 -7.00 -34.10
N GLN A 262 -12.68 -8.32 -34.12
CA GLN A 262 -11.82 -9.02 -33.15
C GLN A 262 -10.36 -8.52 -33.21
N ALA A 263 -9.88 -8.16 -34.40
CA ALA A 263 -8.50 -7.72 -34.58
C ALA A 263 -8.21 -6.36 -33.89
N GLU A 264 -9.08 -5.35 -34.12
CA GLU A 264 -8.95 -4.05 -33.42
C GLU A 264 -9.10 -4.21 -31.92
N LEU A 265 -10.03 -5.07 -31.47
CA LEU A 265 -10.22 -5.31 -30.05
C LEU A 265 -8.98 -5.96 -29.41
N GLU A 266 -8.36 -6.94 -30.05
CA GLU A 266 -7.12 -7.57 -29.57
C GLU A 266 -5.94 -6.61 -29.57
N GLU A 267 -5.81 -5.77 -30.60
CA GLU A 267 -4.78 -4.72 -30.65
C GLU A 267 -4.88 -3.78 -29.45
N VAL A 268 -6.06 -3.26 -29.18
CA VAL A 268 -6.31 -2.34 -28.07
C VAL A 268 -6.12 -3.03 -26.72
N LEU A 269 -6.59 -4.26 -26.55
CA LEU A 269 -6.42 -5.03 -25.33
C LEU A 269 -4.96 -5.32 -25.03
N SER A 270 -4.15 -5.67 -26.05
CA SER A 270 -2.72 -5.93 -25.88
C SER A 270 -1.92 -4.66 -25.56
N ALA A 271 -2.29 -3.52 -26.13
CA ALA A 271 -1.71 -2.21 -25.79
C ALA A 271 -2.10 -1.74 -24.39
N GLY A 272 -3.31 -2.07 -23.93
CA GLY A 272 -3.85 -1.69 -22.63
C GLY A 272 -3.25 -2.46 -21.45
N LEU A 273 -2.73 -3.67 -21.65
CA LEU A 273 -2.08 -4.50 -20.62
C LEU A 273 -0.80 -3.84 -20.04
N ARG A 274 -0.19 -2.88 -20.73
CA ARG A 274 1.03 -2.20 -20.26
C ARG A 274 0.80 -1.10 -19.21
N ARG A 275 -0.44 -0.80 -18.83
CA ARG A 275 -0.80 0.25 -17.85
C ARG A 275 -1.52 -0.32 -16.63
N PHE A 276 -0.88 -1.26 -15.94
CA PHE A 276 -1.39 -1.72 -14.65
C PHE A 276 -1.13 -0.66 -13.57
N ASP A 277 -2.18 -0.36 -12.77
CA ASP A 277 -2.09 0.59 -11.65
C ASP A 277 -1.24 -0.04 -10.53
N LYS A 278 -0.01 0.50 -10.36
CA LYS A 278 0.98 0.00 -9.40
C LYS A 278 0.58 0.42 -7.98
N GLY A 279 -0.36 -0.25 -7.34
CA GLY A 279 -0.62 -0.03 -5.93
C GLY A 279 -2.07 -0.04 -5.45
N GLY A 280 -3.03 -0.53 -6.23
CA GLY A 280 -4.42 -0.70 -5.77
C GLY A 280 -4.61 -1.92 -4.85
N ASP A 281 -5.72 -1.95 -4.08
CA ASP A 281 -6.09 -3.06 -3.17
C ASP A 281 -6.04 -4.44 -3.85
N TYR A 282 -6.38 -4.51 -5.13
CA TYR A 282 -6.35 -5.73 -5.93
C TYR A 282 -4.93 -6.33 -6.05
N PHE A 283 -3.91 -5.48 -6.18
CA PHE A 283 -2.52 -5.90 -6.19
C PHE A 283 -2.09 -6.46 -4.82
N TYR A 284 -2.51 -5.79 -3.73
CA TYR A 284 -2.23 -6.27 -2.37
C TYR A 284 -2.95 -7.57 -2.06
N ASP A 285 -4.17 -7.76 -2.56
CA ASP A 285 -4.92 -9.01 -2.42
C ASP A 285 -4.25 -10.17 -3.15
N GLN A 286 -3.76 -9.97 -4.37
CA GLN A 286 -3.01 -10.97 -5.13
C GLN A 286 -1.68 -11.30 -4.45
N MET A 287 -0.95 -10.30 -3.96
CA MET A 287 0.27 -10.50 -3.19
C MET A 287 0.00 -11.26 -1.89
N SER A 288 -1.11 -10.94 -1.21
CA SER A 288 -1.55 -11.66 -0.01
C SER A 288 -1.93 -13.11 -0.33
N ALA A 289 -2.57 -13.36 -1.49
CA ALA A 289 -2.91 -14.68 -1.96
C ALA A 289 -1.64 -15.50 -2.27
N LEU A 290 -0.67 -14.93 -3.00
CA LEU A 290 0.64 -15.54 -3.24
C LEU A 290 1.32 -15.93 -1.91
N HIS A 291 1.39 -14.99 -0.96
CA HIS A 291 2.03 -15.23 0.33
C HIS A 291 1.33 -16.34 1.13
N LYS A 292 0.00 -16.35 1.16
CA LYS A 292 -0.80 -17.37 1.84
C LYS A 292 -0.67 -18.74 1.17
N SER A 293 -0.57 -18.79 -0.16
CA SER A 293 -0.33 -20.02 -0.91
C SER A 293 1.05 -20.64 -0.58
N VAL A 294 2.08 -19.81 -0.56
CA VAL A 294 3.43 -20.23 -0.11
C VAL A 294 3.39 -20.74 1.34
N ARG A 295 2.76 -20.01 2.25
CA ARG A 295 2.58 -20.40 3.66
C ARG A 295 1.78 -21.66 3.83
N GLY A 296 0.73 -21.83 3.00
CA GLY A 296 -0.19 -22.98 3.00
C GLY A 296 0.37 -24.24 2.33
N THR A 297 1.57 -24.19 1.75
CA THR A 297 2.19 -25.32 1.01
C THR A 297 1.40 -25.70 -0.24
N ASP A 298 0.95 -24.69 -0.99
CA ASP A 298 0.27 -24.87 -2.28
C ASP A 298 1.14 -24.23 -3.40
N PRO A 299 2.01 -25.02 -4.06
CA PRO A 299 2.88 -24.50 -5.12
C PRO A 299 2.09 -24.10 -6.37
N ASP A 300 0.99 -24.77 -6.68
CA ASP A 300 0.17 -24.47 -7.87
C ASP A 300 -0.53 -23.13 -7.73
N ALA A 301 -1.16 -22.88 -6.58
CA ALA A 301 -1.75 -21.58 -6.28
C ALA A 301 -0.67 -20.46 -6.20
N ALA A 302 0.51 -20.76 -5.65
CA ALA A 302 1.62 -19.79 -5.59
C ALA A 302 2.07 -19.40 -7.01
N LEU A 303 2.26 -20.35 -7.91
CA LEU A 303 2.61 -20.09 -9.30
C LEU A 303 1.51 -19.35 -10.04
N TYR A 304 0.24 -19.69 -9.82
CA TYR A 304 -0.88 -19.00 -10.44
C TYR A 304 -0.95 -17.53 -10.04
N TRP A 305 -0.88 -17.22 -8.74
CA TRP A 305 -0.94 -15.84 -8.27
C TRP A 305 0.28 -15.03 -8.68
N LEU A 306 1.47 -15.64 -8.71
CA LEU A 306 2.67 -15.04 -9.27
C LEU A 306 2.48 -14.66 -10.73
N SER A 307 2.05 -15.64 -11.56
CA SER A 307 1.84 -15.42 -13.00
C SER A 307 0.76 -14.36 -13.27
N ARG A 308 -0.33 -14.40 -12.48
CA ARG A 308 -1.40 -13.40 -12.58
C ARG A 308 -0.93 -11.98 -12.27
N MET A 309 -0.03 -11.82 -11.29
CA MET A 309 0.57 -10.53 -10.95
C MET A 309 1.51 -10.04 -12.05
N LEU A 310 2.37 -10.92 -12.57
CA LEU A 310 3.33 -10.59 -13.64
C LEU A 310 2.60 -10.25 -14.95
N GLU A 311 1.59 -11.03 -15.33
CA GLU A 311 0.74 -10.77 -16.49
C GLU A 311 0.03 -9.40 -16.38
N ALA A 312 -0.43 -9.07 -15.18
CA ALA A 312 -1.03 -7.77 -14.90
C ALA A 312 -0.01 -6.60 -14.85
N GLY A 313 1.29 -6.85 -15.10
CA GLY A 313 2.34 -5.83 -15.16
C GLY A 313 2.94 -5.44 -13.81
N ALA A 314 2.80 -6.28 -12.79
CA ALA A 314 3.52 -6.10 -11.52
C ALA A 314 5.03 -6.05 -11.77
N ASP A 315 5.72 -5.16 -11.06
CA ASP A 315 7.19 -5.12 -11.11
C ASP A 315 7.78 -6.41 -10.51
N PRO A 316 8.49 -7.24 -11.30
CA PRO A 316 9.06 -8.48 -10.81
C PRO A 316 10.02 -8.28 -9.63
N ARG A 317 10.67 -7.12 -9.53
CA ARG A 317 11.52 -6.77 -8.38
C ARG A 317 10.73 -6.66 -7.08
N TYR A 318 9.53 -6.09 -7.17
CA TYR A 318 8.65 -6.02 -6.00
C TYR A 318 8.23 -7.42 -5.55
N VAL A 319 7.89 -8.29 -6.49
CA VAL A 319 7.53 -9.70 -6.22
C VAL A 319 8.72 -10.44 -5.62
N ALA A 320 9.91 -10.32 -6.18
CA ALA A 320 11.15 -10.93 -5.67
C ALA A 320 11.47 -10.49 -4.24
N ARG A 321 11.30 -9.19 -3.93
CA ARG A 321 11.44 -8.66 -2.57
C ARG A 321 10.46 -9.30 -1.58
N ARG A 322 9.22 -9.53 -2.00
CA ARG A 322 8.20 -10.20 -1.15
C ARG A 322 8.52 -11.67 -0.94
N ILE A 323 8.99 -12.36 -1.96
CA ILE A 323 9.46 -13.77 -1.86
C ILE A 323 10.65 -13.87 -0.91
N THR A 324 11.60 -12.95 -0.97
CA THR A 324 12.73 -12.88 -0.02
C THR A 324 12.23 -12.71 1.42
N ARG A 325 11.19 -11.89 1.65
CA ARG A 325 10.58 -11.79 2.98
C ARG A 325 9.93 -13.10 3.43
N MET A 326 9.20 -13.79 2.56
CA MET A 326 8.58 -15.09 2.87
C MET A 326 9.61 -16.12 3.32
N ALA A 327 10.80 -16.10 2.70
CA ALA A 327 11.91 -16.99 3.07
C ALA A 327 12.32 -16.84 4.55
N SER A 328 12.33 -15.60 5.07
CA SER A 328 12.69 -15.35 6.47
C SER A 328 11.50 -15.49 7.42
N GLU A 329 10.27 -15.09 6.98
CA GLU A 329 9.08 -15.05 7.82
C GLU A 329 8.43 -16.43 8.00
N ASP A 330 8.31 -17.21 6.91
CA ASP A 330 7.51 -18.45 6.89
C ASP A 330 8.37 -19.72 6.81
N ILE A 331 9.61 -19.63 6.29
CA ILE A 331 10.52 -20.78 6.21
C ILE A 331 11.58 -20.71 7.33
N GLY A 332 12.20 -19.56 7.50
CA GLY A 332 13.16 -19.32 8.58
C GLY A 332 14.27 -20.37 8.65
N ASN A 333 14.56 -20.81 9.87
CA ASN A 333 15.61 -21.82 10.13
C ASN A 333 15.16 -23.27 9.85
N ALA A 334 13.89 -23.50 9.48
CA ALA A 334 13.48 -24.84 9.07
C ALA A 334 14.18 -25.26 7.77
N ASP A 335 14.42 -24.30 6.84
CA ASP A 335 15.29 -24.48 5.68
C ASP A 335 16.05 -23.18 5.34
N PRO A 336 17.26 -22.99 5.88
CA PRO A 336 18.05 -21.76 5.66
C PRO A 336 18.41 -21.48 4.19
N ARG A 337 18.29 -22.49 3.30
CA ARG A 337 18.55 -22.31 1.86
C ARG A 337 17.51 -21.40 1.20
N ALA A 338 16.31 -21.33 1.76
CA ALA A 338 15.21 -20.56 1.20
C ALA A 338 15.58 -19.08 0.96
N LEU A 339 16.24 -18.47 1.94
CA LEU A 339 16.68 -17.07 1.82
C LEU A 339 17.72 -16.90 0.70
N ARG A 340 18.67 -17.84 0.57
CA ARG A 340 19.67 -17.80 -0.50
C ARG A 340 19.05 -17.97 -1.87
N ILE A 341 18.13 -18.93 -2.02
CA ILE A 341 17.39 -19.17 -3.28
C ILE A 341 16.57 -17.94 -3.68
N ALA A 342 15.94 -17.25 -2.73
CA ALA A 342 15.20 -16.01 -3.00
C ALA A 342 16.11 -14.89 -3.51
N LEU A 343 17.28 -14.72 -2.90
CA LEU A 343 18.26 -13.72 -3.30
C LEU A 343 18.89 -14.05 -4.65
N ASP A 344 19.23 -15.32 -4.91
CA ASP A 344 19.77 -15.78 -6.19
C ASP A 344 18.74 -15.60 -7.31
N ALA A 345 17.46 -15.86 -7.05
CA ALA A 345 16.38 -15.62 -8.00
C ALA A 345 16.23 -14.12 -8.35
N TRP A 346 16.30 -13.25 -7.33
CA TRP A 346 16.26 -11.81 -7.54
C TRP A 346 17.46 -11.35 -8.36
N GLU A 347 18.68 -11.78 -8.01
CA GLU A 347 19.90 -11.43 -8.73
C GLU A 347 19.88 -11.96 -10.19
N THR A 348 19.32 -13.15 -10.41
CA THR A 348 19.14 -13.73 -11.74
C THR A 348 18.20 -12.86 -12.57
N TYR A 349 17.07 -12.41 -12.00
CA TYR A 349 16.17 -11.49 -12.67
C TYR A 349 16.86 -10.16 -13.05
N GLU A 350 17.67 -9.58 -12.14
CA GLU A 350 18.41 -8.34 -12.42
C GLU A 350 19.41 -8.49 -13.60
N ARG A 351 19.91 -9.69 -13.85
CA ARG A 351 20.87 -9.98 -14.92
C ARG A 351 20.20 -10.32 -16.25
N LEU A 352 19.11 -11.09 -16.21
CA LEU A 352 18.43 -11.58 -17.42
C LEU A 352 17.35 -10.60 -17.90
N GLY A 353 16.64 -9.94 -16.96
CA GLY A 353 15.47 -9.11 -17.28
C GLY A 353 14.25 -9.93 -17.68
N SER A 354 13.22 -9.22 -18.17
CA SER A 354 11.99 -9.82 -18.71
C SER A 354 12.17 -10.20 -20.18
N PRO A 355 11.60 -11.33 -20.64
CA PRO A 355 10.71 -12.25 -19.90
C PRO A 355 11.46 -13.44 -19.27
N GLU A 356 12.78 -13.56 -19.38
CA GLU A 356 13.51 -14.77 -18.99
C GLU A 356 13.75 -14.85 -17.47
N GLY A 357 13.96 -13.71 -16.82
CA GLY A 357 14.29 -13.64 -15.40
C GLY A 357 13.15 -14.00 -14.46
N GLU A 358 11.88 -13.90 -14.90
CA GLU A 358 10.70 -14.27 -14.12
C GLU A 358 10.67 -15.75 -13.76
N LEU A 359 11.27 -16.60 -14.58
CA LEU A 359 11.36 -18.04 -14.31
C LEU A 359 12.14 -18.33 -13.03
N ALA A 360 13.20 -17.59 -12.75
CA ALA A 360 13.96 -17.75 -11.50
C ALA A 360 13.10 -17.38 -10.28
N ILE A 361 12.29 -16.32 -10.37
CA ILE A 361 11.35 -15.90 -9.32
C ILE A 361 10.28 -16.99 -9.10
N ALA A 362 9.75 -17.57 -10.19
CA ALA A 362 8.79 -18.66 -10.14
C ALA A 362 9.37 -19.92 -9.47
N GLN A 363 10.61 -20.27 -9.82
CA GLN A 363 11.34 -21.39 -9.18
C GLN A 363 11.49 -21.17 -7.66
N ALA A 364 11.85 -19.95 -7.23
CA ALA A 364 11.97 -19.63 -5.82
C ALA A 364 10.61 -19.72 -5.10
N ALA A 365 9.52 -19.23 -5.71
CA ALA A 365 8.17 -19.31 -5.15
C ALA A 365 7.72 -20.76 -4.97
N ALA A 366 7.91 -21.61 -5.99
CA ALA A 366 7.59 -23.04 -5.94
C ALA A 366 8.42 -23.76 -4.87
N TYR A 367 9.72 -23.49 -4.79
CA TYR A 367 10.59 -24.05 -3.75
C TYR A 367 10.07 -23.70 -2.35
N MET A 368 9.77 -22.43 -2.11
CA MET A 368 9.27 -21.99 -0.79
C MET A 368 7.91 -22.57 -0.47
N ALA A 369 7.03 -22.73 -1.45
CA ALA A 369 5.76 -23.40 -1.23
C ALA A 369 5.95 -24.85 -0.76
N CYS A 370 6.99 -25.55 -1.22
CA CYS A 370 7.30 -26.92 -0.84
C CYS A 370 8.20 -27.05 0.40
N ALA A 371 8.94 -26.01 0.77
CA ALA A 371 9.87 -26.05 1.89
C ALA A 371 9.18 -26.22 3.25
N PRO A 372 9.83 -26.84 4.26
CA PRO A 372 9.28 -26.90 5.61
C PRO A 372 9.08 -25.51 6.19
N LYS A 373 7.95 -25.27 6.87
CA LYS A 373 7.53 -23.96 7.37
C LYS A 373 7.92 -23.76 8.83
N SER A 374 8.51 -22.60 9.13
CA SER A 374 8.71 -22.14 10.49
C SER A 374 8.67 -20.61 10.57
N ASN A 375 7.88 -20.09 11.49
CA ASN A 375 7.88 -18.69 11.87
C ASN A 375 8.49 -18.45 13.26
N ALA A 376 9.28 -19.41 13.76
CA ALA A 376 9.84 -19.35 15.10
C ALA A 376 10.74 -18.13 15.29
N VAL A 377 11.61 -17.82 14.32
CA VAL A 377 12.48 -16.63 14.35
C VAL A 377 11.66 -15.35 14.33
N TYR A 378 10.63 -15.27 13.48
CA TYR A 378 9.74 -14.11 13.39
C TYR A 378 9.03 -13.81 14.72
N LYS A 379 8.46 -14.84 15.36
CA LYS A 379 7.84 -14.72 16.69
C LYS A 379 8.86 -14.32 17.76
N ALA A 380 10.03 -14.96 17.77
CA ALA A 380 11.09 -14.68 18.72
C ALA A 380 11.57 -13.24 18.64
N PHE A 381 11.81 -12.76 17.43
CA PHE A 381 12.24 -11.38 17.19
C PHE A 381 11.19 -10.37 17.65
N ASN A 382 9.91 -10.58 17.31
CA ASN A 382 8.83 -9.69 17.72
C ASN A 382 8.66 -9.65 19.25
N ALA A 383 8.77 -10.78 19.93
CA ALA A 383 8.69 -10.84 21.40
C ALA A 383 9.87 -10.11 22.05
N ALA A 384 11.11 -10.35 21.57
CA ALA A 384 12.29 -9.66 22.06
C ALA A 384 12.22 -8.14 21.79
N TRP A 385 11.72 -7.75 20.62
CA TRP A 385 11.51 -6.34 20.27
C TRP A 385 10.48 -5.66 21.19
N ALA A 386 9.39 -6.37 21.52
CA ALA A 386 8.37 -5.85 22.43
C ALA A 386 8.95 -5.64 23.84
N ASP A 387 9.75 -6.58 24.36
CA ASP A 387 10.41 -6.42 25.64
C ASP A 387 11.42 -5.26 25.63
N ALA A 388 12.24 -5.16 24.59
CA ALA A 388 13.19 -4.05 24.44
C ALA A 388 12.49 -2.66 24.40
N LYS A 389 11.30 -2.59 23.80
CA LYS A 389 10.50 -1.36 23.73
C LYS A 389 9.82 -1.02 25.06
N ASN A 390 9.30 -2.02 25.76
CA ASN A 390 8.42 -1.81 26.91
C ASN A 390 9.16 -1.72 28.25
N ARG A 391 10.36 -2.29 28.32
CA ARG A 391 11.15 -2.36 29.59
C ARG A 391 12.26 -1.30 29.68
N GLY A 392 12.37 -0.41 28.69
CA GLY A 392 13.38 0.62 28.66
C GLY A 392 14.82 0.07 28.50
N SER A 393 15.81 0.85 28.93
CA SER A 393 17.22 0.49 28.84
C SER A 393 17.63 -0.37 30.06
N LEU A 394 17.53 -1.69 29.90
CA LEU A 394 18.09 -2.62 30.88
C LEU A 394 19.61 -2.70 30.77
N GLU A 395 20.30 -2.77 31.90
CA GLU A 395 21.75 -2.83 31.91
C GLU A 395 22.27 -4.20 31.42
N VAL A 396 23.38 -4.13 30.65
CA VAL A 396 24.12 -5.33 30.25
C VAL A 396 24.76 -5.95 31.50
N PRO A 397 24.63 -7.27 31.73
CA PRO A 397 25.26 -7.94 32.85
C PRO A 397 26.78 -7.68 32.92
N MET A 398 27.31 -7.43 34.13
CA MET A 398 28.71 -7.00 34.33
C MET A 398 29.71 -7.97 33.73
N HIS A 399 29.49 -9.29 33.89
CA HIS A 399 30.41 -10.32 33.42
C HIS A 399 30.55 -10.40 31.91
N ILE A 400 29.58 -9.93 31.10
CA ILE A 400 29.67 -9.91 29.64
C ILE A 400 30.05 -8.52 29.08
N ARG A 401 30.30 -7.51 29.95
CA ARG A 401 30.82 -6.22 29.52
C ARG A 401 32.32 -6.33 29.23
N ASN A 402 32.79 -5.75 28.15
CA ASN A 402 34.22 -5.71 27.85
C ASN A 402 34.98 -4.83 28.87
N ALA A 403 36.18 -5.26 29.30
CA ALA A 403 37.04 -4.52 30.24
C ALA A 403 38.41 -4.16 29.62
N PRO A 404 38.45 -3.27 28.59
CA PRO A 404 39.71 -2.92 27.91
C PRO A 404 40.65 -2.08 28.76
N THR A 405 40.15 -1.39 29.79
CA THR A 405 40.98 -0.56 30.70
C THR A 405 41.06 -1.15 32.08
N ARG A 406 42.17 -0.76 32.84
CA ARG A 406 42.33 -1.20 34.21
C ARG A 406 41.17 -0.74 35.10
N LEU A 407 40.71 0.50 34.94
CA LEU A 407 39.54 1.03 35.65
C LEU A 407 38.28 0.16 35.47
N MET A 408 38.01 -0.30 34.24
CA MET A 408 36.86 -1.17 33.98
C MET A 408 36.99 -2.51 34.67
N LYS A 409 38.21 -3.07 34.72
CA LYS A 409 38.49 -4.31 35.47
C LYS A 409 38.28 -4.09 36.98
N ASP A 410 38.77 -2.96 37.50
CA ASP A 410 38.63 -2.62 38.93
C ASP A 410 37.15 -2.38 39.29
N LEU A 411 36.29 -1.99 38.32
CA LEU A 411 34.84 -1.89 38.43
C LEU A 411 34.08 -3.21 38.24
N GLY A 412 34.79 -4.34 38.06
CA GLY A 412 34.20 -5.67 37.95
C GLY A 412 33.69 -6.03 36.55
N TYR A 413 34.06 -5.29 35.51
CA TYR A 413 33.71 -5.65 34.13
C TYR A 413 34.46 -6.92 33.72
N SER A 414 33.79 -7.86 33.03
CA SER A 414 34.26 -9.21 32.66
C SER A 414 34.61 -10.11 33.86
N ASP A 415 34.26 -9.71 35.11
CA ASP A 415 34.59 -10.55 36.28
C ASP A 415 33.81 -11.86 36.20
N GLY A 416 34.57 -12.98 36.23
CA GLY A 416 34.05 -14.30 36.10
C GLY A 416 33.44 -14.66 34.74
N TYR A 417 33.76 -13.95 33.67
CA TYR A 417 33.34 -14.33 32.31
C TYR A 417 33.95 -15.70 31.95
N ARG A 418 33.07 -16.61 31.52
CA ARG A 418 33.46 -17.95 31.04
C ARG A 418 33.46 -17.94 29.51
N TYR A 419 34.66 -18.17 28.93
CA TYR A 419 34.77 -18.22 27.48
C TYR A 419 34.27 -19.56 26.96
N ALA A 420 33.12 -19.59 26.32
CA ALA A 420 32.42 -20.81 25.94
C ALA A 420 33.23 -21.79 25.12
N HIS A 421 34.19 -21.31 24.29
CA HIS A 421 35.10 -22.22 23.53
C HIS A 421 36.05 -23.03 24.40
N ASN A 422 36.27 -22.69 25.68
CA ASN A 422 37.05 -23.45 26.63
C ASN A 422 36.21 -24.48 27.40
N GLU A 423 34.93 -24.49 27.20
CA GLU A 423 33.97 -25.37 27.86
C GLU A 423 33.56 -26.53 26.96
N ASP A 424 33.13 -27.64 27.57
CA ASP A 424 32.63 -28.81 26.85
C ASP A 424 31.44 -28.42 25.91
N ASP A 425 31.50 -28.91 24.68
CA ASP A 425 30.54 -28.55 23.60
C ASP A 425 30.55 -27.06 23.25
N ALA A 426 31.57 -26.29 23.65
CA ALA A 426 31.62 -24.83 23.54
C ALA A 426 30.39 -24.15 24.18
N TYR A 427 29.96 -24.66 25.33
CA TYR A 427 28.78 -24.20 26.05
C TYR A 427 29.04 -24.02 27.55
N ALA A 428 28.94 -22.78 28.02
CA ALA A 428 29.12 -22.45 29.42
C ALA A 428 27.82 -22.70 30.20
N ALA A 429 27.59 -23.92 30.67
CA ALA A 429 26.37 -24.31 31.35
C ALA A 429 26.16 -23.47 32.63
N GLY A 430 24.90 -23.05 32.88
CA GLY A 430 24.50 -22.19 34.01
C GLY A 430 24.84 -20.71 33.83
N GLU A 431 25.41 -20.29 32.68
CA GLU A 431 25.68 -18.90 32.40
C GLU A 431 24.43 -18.21 31.87
N THR A 432 24.24 -16.93 32.19
CA THR A 432 23.14 -16.09 31.67
C THR A 432 23.67 -14.88 30.89
N TYR A 433 23.10 -14.61 29.76
CA TYR A 433 23.46 -13.49 28.89
C TYR A 433 22.40 -12.40 28.80
N LEU A 434 21.24 -12.62 29.43
CA LEU A 434 20.16 -11.66 29.52
C LEU A 434 20.33 -10.74 30.74
N PRO A 435 19.81 -9.51 30.69
CA PRO A 435 19.64 -8.67 31.87
C PRO A 435 18.87 -9.41 32.98
N GLU A 436 19.13 -9.10 34.24
CA GLU A 436 18.56 -9.77 35.40
C GLU A 436 17.02 -9.86 35.33
N ALA A 437 16.36 -8.78 34.92
CA ALA A 437 14.89 -8.71 34.75
C ALA A 437 14.34 -9.64 33.65
N LEU A 438 15.22 -10.22 32.82
CA LEU A 438 14.85 -11.12 31.71
C LEU A 438 15.42 -12.53 31.88
N VAL A 439 16.10 -12.82 32.99
CA VAL A 439 16.64 -14.15 33.26
C VAL A 439 15.52 -15.19 33.21
N GLY A 440 15.76 -16.28 32.46
CA GLY A 440 14.77 -17.33 32.25
C GLY A 440 13.79 -17.09 31.09
N THR A 441 13.78 -15.89 30.49
CA THR A 441 12.95 -15.62 29.30
C THR A 441 13.46 -16.41 28.11
N ARG A 442 12.53 -16.99 27.36
CA ARG A 442 12.79 -17.74 26.14
C ARG A 442 12.06 -17.13 24.98
N TYR A 443 12.77 -16.57 24.01
CA TYR A 443 12.20 -16.00 22.80
C TYR A 443 12.14 -17.03 21.66
N TYR A 444 13.28 -17.72 21.43
CA TYR A 444 13.38 -18.65 20.31
C TYR A 444 13.04 -20.07 20.73
N GLU A 445 11.94 -20.56 20.16
CA GLU A 445 11.47 -21.93 20.29
C GLU A 445 11.41 -22.58 18.91
N PRO A 446 12.37 -23.44 18.54
CA PRO A 446 12.41 -24.10 17.26
C PRO A 446 11.15 -24.90 16.98
N ALA A 447 10.62 -24.80 15.75
CA ALA A 447 9.49 -25.61 15.31
C ALA A 447 9.97 -27.07 15.04
N PRO A 448 9.10 -28.08 15.24
CA PRO A 448 9.45 -29.49 14.96
C PRO A 448 9.40 -29.77 13.45
N ARG A 449 10.14 -29.00 12.64
CA ARG A 449 10.15 -29.09 11.18
C ARG A 449 11.53 -28.78 10.62
N GLY A 450 11.91 -29.49 9.56
CA GLY A 450 13.17 -29.27 8.84
C GLY A 450 14.40 -29.29 9.75
N LEU A 451 15.33 -28.35 9.55
CA LEU A 451 16.55 -28.25 10.34
C LEU A 451 16.27 -27.86 11.81
N GLU A 452 15.14 -27.20 12.10
CA GLU A 452 14.79 -26.78 13.46
C GLU A 452 14.54 -27.98 14.40
N ILE A 453 14.23 -29.17 13.90
CA ILE A 453 14.20 -30.41 14.72
C ILE A 453 15.55 -30.59 15.41
N LYS A 454 16.66 -30.63 14.64
CA LYS A 454 18.01 -30.81 15.18
C LYS A 454 18.44 -29.65 16.08
N ILE A 455 18.03 -28.42 15.75
CA ILE A 455 18.30 -27.24 16.59
C ILE A 455 17.58 -27.39 17.94
N GLY A 456 16.32 -27.83 17.92
CA GLY A 456 15.51 -28.06 19.13
C GLY A 456 16.11 -29.13 20.03
N GLU A 457 16.50 -30.27 19.47
CA GLU A 457 17.15 -31.35 20.19
C GLU A 457 18.48 -30.88 20.85
N LYS A 458 19.30 -30.12 20.11
CA LYS A 458 20.54 -29.55 20.65
C LYS A 458 20.22 -28.58 21.80
N LEU A 459 19.29 -27.65 21.62
CA LEU A 459 18.96 -26.69 22.66
C LEU A 459 18.33 -27.34 23.90
N ALA A 460 17.51 -28.38 23.75
CA ALA A 460 16.97 -29.14 24.86
C ALA A 460 18.09 -29.78 25.70
N ARG A 461 19.05 -30.49 25.06
CA ARG A 461 20.21 -31.09 25.72
C ARG A 461 21.08 -30.06 26.46
N LEU A 462 21.31 -28.89 25.87
CA LEU A 462 22.09 -27.82 26.51
C LEU A 462 21.37 -27.23 27.72
N ARG A 463 20.05 -27.04 27.63
CA ARG A 463 19.20 -26.56 28.74
C ARG A 463 19.09 -27.55 29.89
N GLU A 464 19.15 -28.85 29.62
CA GLU A 464 19.25 -29.88 30.67
C GLU A 464 20.56 -29.74 31.46
N ARG A 465 21.67 -29.41 30.80
CA ARG A 465 22.94 -29.12 31.48
C ARG A 465 22.85 -27.87 32.36
N ASP A 466 22.14 -26.84 31.94
CA ASP A 466 21.90 -25.63 32.76
C ASP A 466 21.17 -25.99 34.07
N ALA A 467 20.17 -26.86 33.98
CA ALA A 467 19.41 -27.30 35.16
C ALA A 467 20.22 -28.08 36.21
N THR A 468 21.34 -28.70 35.80
CA THR A 468 22.25 -29.43 36.68
C THR A 468 23.37 -28.55 37.29
N HIS A 469 23.54 -27.32 36.79
CA HIS A 469 24.51 -26.36 37.30
C HIS A 469 23.82 -25.35 38.21
N ALA A 470 24.41 -25.00 39.34
CA ALA A 470 23.90 -23.98 40.21
C ALA A 470 23.83 -22.65 39.43
N PRO A 471 22.67 -21.92 39.43
CA PRO A 471 22.60 -20.64 38.79
C PRO A 471 23.64 -19.68 39.38
N ARG A 472 24.29 -18.92 38.51
CA ARG A 472 25.27 -17.93 38.95
C ARG A 472 24.57 -16.92 39.86
N GLN A 473 25.06 -16.77 41.10
CA GLN A 473 24.59 -15.69 41.98
C GLN A 473 25.10 -14.36 41.41
N THR A 474 24.19 -13.53 40.92
CA THR A 474 24.48 -12.12 40.61
C THR A 474 24.86 -11.43 41.92
N ARG A 475 26.14 -11.03 42.06
CA ARG A 475 26.51 -10.13 43.17
C ARG A 475 25.76 -8.81 42.95
N SER A 476 24.75 -8.57 43.77
CA SER A 476 24.18 -7.23 43.95
C SER A 476 25.31 -6.27 44.33
N HIS A 477 25.35 -5.09 43.73
CA HIS A 477 26.21 -4.00 44.19
C HIS A 477 25.99 -3.81 45.68
N PRO A 478 27.05 -3.67 46.50
CA PRO A 478 26.84 -3.15 47.85
C PRO A 478 26.28 -1.74 47.69
N GLU A 479 25.07 -1.55 48.20
CA GLU A 479 24.52 -0.19 48.40
C GLU A 479 25.59 0.61 49.14
N GLY A 480 25.96 1.77 48.61
CA GLY A 480 26.93 2.66 49.23
C GLY A 480 26.50 2.93 50.66
N ASP A 481 27.31 2.49 51.61
CA ASP A 481 27.21 2.84 53.02
C ASP A 481 27.36 4.37 53.13
N ASP A 482 26.28 5.11 53.18
CA ASP A 482 26.24 6.51 53.57
C ASP A 482 26.60 6.60 55.05
N GLY A 483 27.90 6.47 55.31
CA GLY A 483 28.49 6.72 56.60
C GLY A 483 28.25 8.19 57.02
N GLY A 484 27.08 8.43 57.65
CA GLY A 484 26.84 9.58 58.46
C GLY A 484 27.82 9.57 59.63
N SER A 485 28.86 10.43 59.56
CA SER A 485 29.59 10.84 60.76
C SER A 485 29.31 12.29 61.02
N GLY A 486 28.42 12.50 62.03
CA GLY A 486 28.39 13.76 62.74
C GLY A 486 29.69 13.98 63.51
N ASN A 487 30.22 15.15 63.39
CA ASN A 487 30.69 16.06 64.45
C ASN A 487 30.99 17.41 63.84
#